data_a928fde5e59a74c41e5f07378e867703
#
_entry.id   a928fde5e59a74c41e5f07378e867703
#
_cell.length_a   1.000
_cell.length_b   1.000
_cell.length_c   1.000
_cell.angle_alpha   90.00
_cell.angle_beta   90.00
_cell.angle_gamma   90.00
#
_symmetry.space_group_name_H-M   'P 1'
#
loop_
_entity.id
_entity.type
_entity.pdbx_description
1 polymer ?
#
loop_
_entity_poly.entity_id
_entity_poly.type
_entity_poly.pdbx_seq_one_letter_code
_entity_poly.pdbx_strand_id
1 'polypeptide(L)'
;MRRRSINHGRSEDIDYARRHFRFGWWSLLLFATSGLVLEALHGFKVASYLDVSNDTRRLMWTLAHAHGTLLSVVHIVFALSVRVFPEIGVRTARAVSRCLISASLLLPGGF
;
A
#
# COMPACT_ATOMS: atom_id res chain seq x y z
N MET A 1 -12.44 -21.05 -29.87
CA MET A 1 -12.83 -19.87 -29.04
C MET A 1 -12.43 -19.98 -27.58
N ARG A 2 -12.53 -21.11 -26.91
CA ARG A 2 -12.22 -21.29 -25.48
C ARG A 2 -10.76 -20.98 -25.10
N ARG A 3 -9.78 -21.32 -25.95
CA ARG A 3 -8.34 -21.06 -25.66
C ARG A 3 -7.95 -19.56 -25.66
N ARG A 4 -8.61 -18.72 -26.46
CA ARG A 4 -8.33 -17.27 -26.50
C ARG A 4 -8.80 -16.55 -25.24
N SER A 5 -9.93 -16.95 -24.66
CA SER A 5 -10.45 -16.33 -23.42
C SER A 5 -9.60 -16.68 -22.19
N ILE A 6 -9.05 -17.89 -22.15
CA ILE A 6 -8.16 -18.35 -21.06
C ILE A 6 -6.83 -17.58 -21.08
N ASN A 7 -6.27 -17.34 -22.25
CA ASN A 7 -5.02 -16.59 -22.40
C ASN A 7 -5.19 -15.09 -22.07
N HIS A 8 -6.35 -14.52 -22.39
CA HIS A 8 -6.63 -13.12 -22.08
C HIS A 8 -6.80 -12.88 -20.58
N GLY A 9 -7.51 -13.75 -19.86
CA GLY A 9 -7.62 -13.68 -18.40
C GLY A 9 -6.27 -13.81 -17.69
N ARG A 10 -5.42 -14.73 -18.14
CA ARG A 10 -4.10 -14.96 -17.58
C ARG A 10 -3.15 -13.78 -17.76
N SER A 11 -3.23 -13.07 -18.88
CA SER A 11 -2.42 -11.86 -19.10
C SER A 11 -2.86 -10.71 -18.19
N GLU A 12 -4.15 -10.52 -17.99
CA GLU A 12 -4.69 -9.50 -17.08
C GLU A 12 -4.25 -9.75 -15.62
N ASP A 13 -4.30 -11.00 -15.15
CA ASP A 13 -3.89 -11.38 -13.80
C ASP A 13 -2.40 -11.09 -13.55
N ILE A 14 -1.55 -11.35 -14.54
CA ILE A 14 -0.11 -11.03 -14.47
C ILE A 14 0.11 -9.52 -14.40
N ASP A 15 -0.66 -8.74 -15.13
CA ASP A 15 -0.56 -7.28 -15.13
C ASP A 15 -1.01 -6.67 -13.80
N TYR A 16 -2.09 -7.18 -13.19
CA TYR A 16 -2.50 -6.80 -11.84
C TYR A 16 -1.42 -7.13 -10.80
N ALA A 17 -0.90 -8.35 -10.83
CA ALA A 17 0.14 -8.78 -9.90
C ALA A 17 1.40 -7.90 -10.01
N ARG A 18 1.88 -7.63 -11.22
CA ARG A 18 3.04 -6.77 -11.47
C ARG A 18 2.83 -5.34 -10.96
N ARG A 19 1.66 -4.76 -11.26
CA ARG A 19 1.32 -3.39 -10.85
C ARG A 19 1.26 -3.25 -9.33
N HIS A 20 0.56 -4.15 -8.63
CA HIS A 20 0.45 -4.13 -7.19
C HIS A 20 1.76 -4.45 -6.49
N PHE A 21 2.56 -5.35 -7.04
CA PHE A 21 3.89 -5.66 -6.53
C PHE A 21 4.82 -4.44 -6.57
N ARG A 22 4.89 -3.76 -7.71
CA ARG A 22 5.70 -2.55 -7.85
C ARG A 22 5.19 -1.41 -6.97
N PHE A 23 3.88 -1.17 -6.97
CA PHE A 23 3.27 -0.15 -6.14
C PHE A 23 3.51 -0.43 -4.65
N GLY A 24 3.34 -1.66 -4.20
CA GLY A 24 3.57 -2.07 -2.82
C GLY A 24 5.01 -1.82 -2.37
N TRP A 25 6.01 -2.18 -3.17
CA TRP A 25 7.42 -1.93 -2.84
C TRP A 25 7.79 -0.45 -2.81
N TRP A 26 7.35 0.34 -3.79
CA TRP A 26 7.63 1.78 -3.80
C TRP A 26 6.93 2.52 -2.66
N SER A 27 5.68 2.20 -2.38
CA SER A 27 4.97 2.79 -1.25
C SER A 27 5.54 2.31 0.10
N LEU A 28 5.97 1.05 0.20
CA LEU A 28 6.66 0.56 1.40
C LEU A 28 7.95 1.33 1.65
N LEU A 29 8.76 1.54 0.61
CA LEU A 29 9.98 2.34 0.72
C LEU A 29 9.67 3.77 1.20
N LEU A 30 8.66 4.42 0.59
CA LEU A 30 8.24 5.77 0.96
C LEU A 30 7.81 5.84 2.43
N PHE A 31 6.90 4.97 2.85
CA PHE A 31 6.36 4.99 4.22
C PHE A 31 7.38 4.50 5.26
N ALA A 32 8.22 3.53 4.95
CA ALA A 32 9.32 3.12 5.83
C ALA A 32 10.33 4.25 6.05
N THR A 33 10.69 4.97 4.97
CA THR A 33 11.57 6.14 5.07
C THR A 33 10.92 7.26 5.89
N SER A 34 9.62 7.51 5.71
CA SER A 34 8.91 8.51 6.53
C SER A 34 8.90 8.14 8.01
N GLY A 35 8.74 6.85 8.35
CA GLY A 35 8.85 6.37 9.73
C GLY A 35 10.23 6.60 10.32
N LEU A 36 11.29 6.36 9.55
CA LEU A 36 12.65 6.64 9.97
C LEU A 36 12.87 8.13 10.23
N VAL A 37 12.29 9.01 9.41
CA VAL A 37 12.33 10.46 9.62
C VAL A 37 11.60 10.85 10.91
N LEU A 38 10.40 10.30 11.16
CA LEU A 38 9.65 10.56 12.39
C LEU A 38 10.43 10.11 13.62
N GLU A 39 11.08 8.96 13.57
CA GLU A 39 11.94 8.46 14.65
C GLU A 39 13.15 9.35 14.87
N ALA A 40 13.81 9.82 13.81
CA ALA A 40 14.91 10.76 13.91
C ALA A 40 14.48 12.10 14.54
N LEU A 41 13.32 12.65 14.12
CA LEU A 41 12.78 13.89 14.72
C LEU A 41 12.51 13.73 16.22
N HIS A 42 12.04 12.55 16.63
CA HIS A 42 11.83 12.23 18.03
C HIS A 42 13.16 12.04 18.77
N GLY A 43 14.08 11.26 18.22
CA GLY A 43 15.39 10.95 18.82
C GLY A 43 16.29 12.18 19.00
N PHE A 44 16.30 13.07 18.02
CA PHE A 44 17.04 14.35 18.10
C PHE A 44 16.28 15.44 18.85
N LYS A 45 15.14 15.14 19.44
CA LYS A 45 14.33 16.09 20.24
C LYS A 45 14.04 17.40 19.52
N VAL A 46 13.67 17.31 18.24
CA VAL A 46 13.38 18.50 17.43
C VAL A 46 12.18 19.24 18.03
N ALA A 47 12.41 20.46 18.52
CA ALA A 47 11.42 21.22 19.28
C ALA A 47 10.09 21.41 18.53
N SER A 48 10.11 21.70 17.23
CA SER A 48 8.90 21.85 16.41
C SER A 48 8.09 20.57 16.26
N TYR A 49 8.74 19.42 16.39
CA TYR A 49 8.08 18.11 16.34
C TYR A 49 7.50 17.71 17.72
N LEU A 50 8.21 18.03 18.79
CA LEU A 50 7.87 17.67 20.18
C LEU A 50 6.96 18.69 20.87
N ASP A 51 6.65 19.80 20.23
CA ASP A 51 5.78 20.82 20.81
C ASP A 51 4.40 20.23 21.13
N VAL A 52 4.00 20.37 22.39
CA VAL A 52 2.73 19.85 22.92
C VAL A 52 1.52 20.42 22.19
N SER A 53 1.61 21.65 21.67
CA SER A 53 0.56 22.25 20.83
C SER A 53 0.34 21.50 19.51
N ASN A 54 1.27 20.62 19.09
CA ASN A 54 1.25 19.88 17.84
C ASN A 54 1.01 18.36 18.01
N ASP A 55 0.54 17.90 19.16
CA ASP A 55 0.32 16.48 19.45
C ASP A 55 -0.61 15.82 18.44
N THR A 56 -1.68 16.49 18.04
CA THR A 56 -2.62 15.98 17.01
C THR A 56 -1.92 15.78 15.67
N ARG A 57 -1.08 16.73 15.25
CA ARG A 57 -0.33 16.62 13.98
C ARG A 57 0.69 15.47 14.02
N ARG A 58 1.38 15.30 15.14
CA ARG A 58 2.31 14.18 15.36
C ARG A 58 1.58 12.83 15.28
N LEU A 59 0.43 12.73 15.94
CA LEU A 59 -0.42 11.54 15.88
C LEU A 59 -0.86 11.24 14.43
N MET A 60 -1.32 12.25 13.69
CA MET A 60 -1.73 12.08 12.28
C MET A 60 -0.59 11.59 11.39
N TRP A 61 0.61 12.14 11.54
CA TRP A 61 1.79 11.67 10.78
C TRP A 61 2.15 10.21 11.12
N THR A 62 2.09 9.86 12.40
CA THR A 62 2.32 8.48 12.85
C THR A 62 1.27 7.52 12.28
N LEU A 63 0.00 7.92 12.26
CA LEU A 63 -1.09 7.12 11.68
C LEU A 63 -0.94 7.00 10.15
N ALA A 64 -0.59 8.08 9.46
CA ALA A 64 -0.36 8.05 8.02
C ALA A 64 0.78 7.08 7.66
N HIS A 65 1.91 7.14 8.39
CA HIS A 65 3.00 6.19 8.23
C HIS A 65 2.55 4.75 8.50
N ALA A 66 1.88 4.48 9.60
CA ALA A 66 1.47 3.15 9.99
C ALA A 66 0.49 2.53 8.97
N HIS A 67 -0.55 3.26 8.57
CA HIS A 67 -1.52 2.81 7.58
C HIS A 67 -0.88 2.64 6.19
N GLY A 68 -0.03 3.58 5.78
CA GLY A 68 0.67 3.50 4.51
C GLY A 68 1.58 2.29 4.44
N THR A 69 2.33 2.00 5.50
CA THR A 69 3.20 0.83 5.60
C THR A 69 2.39 -0.47 5.55
N LEU A 70 1.32 -0.57 6.34
CA LEU A 70 0.45 -1.74 6.36
C LEU A 70 -0.17 -2.01 4.98
N LEU A 71 -0.75 -1.00 4.35
CA LEU A 71 -1.36 -1.12 3.03
C LEU A 71 -0.34 -1.50 1.95
N SER A 72 0.89 -1.00 2.05
CA SER A 72 1.98 -1.40 1.14
C SER A 72 2.26 -2.89 1.22
N VAL A 73 2.33 -3.44 2.43
CA VAL A 73 2.48 -4.90 2.64
C VAL A 73 1.28 -5.66 2.07
N VAL A 74 0.05 -5.17 2.30
CA VAL A 74 -1.16 -5.80 1.75
C VAL A 74 -1.14 -5.83 0.22
N HIS A 75 -0.64 -4.79 -0.45
CA HIS A 75 -0.46 -4.78 -1.90
C HIS A 75 0.51 -5.87 -2.38
N ILE A 76 1.62 -6.06 -1.67
CA ILE A 76 2.60 -7.11 -1.99
C ILE A 76 1.98 -8.49 -1.80
N VAL A 77 1.29 -8.72 -0.67
CA VAL A 77 0.60 -9.98 -0.38
C VAL A 77 -0.49 -10.26 -1.42
N PHE A 78 -1.28 -9.28 -1.80
CA PHE A 78 -2.28 -9.41 -2.85
C PHE A 78 -1.64 -9.81 -4.19
N ALA A 79 -0.56 -9.16 -4.59
CA ALA A 79 0.17 -9.48 -5.82
C ALA A 79 0.68 -10.93 -5.82
N LEU A 80 1.20 -11.41 -4.69
CA LEU A 80 1.64 -12.79 -4.52
C LEU A 80 0.46 -13.76 -4.55
N SER A 81 -0.65 -13.43 -3.88
CA SER A 81 -1.86 -14.24 -3.84
C SER A 81 -2.44 -14.48 -5.24
N VAL A 82 -2.54 -13.43 -6.07
CA VAL A 82 -3.01 -13.56 -7.46
C VAL A 82 -2.09 -14.47 -8.29
N ARG A 83 -0.80 -14.51 -7.99
CA ARG A 83 0.16 -15.39 -8.68
C ARG A 83 0.08 -16.86 -8.22
N VAL A 84 -0.13 -17.07 -6.92
CA VAL A 84 -0.11 -18.42 -6.31
C VAL A 84 -1.46 -19.13 -6.45
N PHE A 85 -2.56 -18.38 -6.40
CA PHE A 85 -3.91 -18.91 -6.44
C PHE A 85 -4.62 -18.56 -7.76
N PRO A 86 -4.50 -19.40 -8.80
CA PRO A 86 -5.12 -19.14 -10.09
C PRO A 86 -6.66 -19.19 -10.07
N GLU A 87 -7.25 -19.66 -8.96
CA GLU A 87 -8.69 -19.69 -8.75
C GLU A 87 -9.29 -18.28 -8.47
N ILE A 88 -8.45 -17.31 -8.14
CA ILE A 88 -8.88 -15.91 -7.96
C ILE A 88 -9.32 -15.37 -9.32
N GLY A 89 -10.63 -15.32 -9.56
CA GLY A 89 -11.17 -14.84 -10.83
C GLY A 89 -10.85 -13.36 -11.09
N VAL A 90 -10.68 -12.99 -12.36
CA VAL A 90 -10.37 -11.62 -12.81
C VAL A 90 -11.32 -10.57 -12.24
N ARG A 91 -12.59 -10.89 -12.06
CA ARG A 91 -13.58 -9.97 -11.46
C ARG A 91 -13.23 -9.65 -10.02
N THR A 92 -12.90 -10.67 -9.23
CA THR A 92 -12.48 -10.53 -7.82
C THR A 92 -11.19 -9.75 -7.72
N ALA A 93 -10.18 -10.11 -8.52
CA ALA A 93 -8.89 -9.41 -8.57
C ALA A 93 -9.07 -7.92 -8.91
N ARG A 94 -9.94 -7.59 -9.86
CA ARG A 94 -10.26 -6.21 -10.24
C ARG A 94 -10.93 -5.43 -9.11
N ALA A 95 -11.91 -6.03 -8.44
CA ALA A 95 -12.61 -5.39 -7.31
C ALA A 95 -11.65 -5.11 -6.16
N VAL A 96 -10.86 -6.10 -5.74
CA VAL A 96 -9.85 -5.97 -4.68
C VAL A 96 -8.80 -4.93 -5.05
N SER A 97 -8.31 -4.94 -6.30
CA SER A 97 -7.35 -3.95 -6.80
C SER A 97 -7.84 -2.51 -6.63
N ARG A 98 -9.09 -2.24 -7.03
CA ARG A 98 -9.69 -0.90 -6.89
C ARG A 98 -9.84 -0.49 -5.42
N CYS A 99 -10.32 -1.41 -4.57
CA CYS A 99 -10.46 -1.15 -3.13
C CYS A 99 -9.10 -0.86 -2.48
N LEU A 100 -8.07 -1.63 -2.78
CA LEU A 100 -6.74 -1.44 -2.22
C LEU A 100 -6.10 -0.11 -2.64
N ILE A 101 -6.20 0.25 -3.92
CA ILE A 101 -5.66 1.52 -4.42
C ILE A 101 -6.40 2.69 -3.76
N SER A 102 -7.73 2.64 -3.70
CA SER A 102 -8.53 3.67 -3.04
C SER A 102 -8.19 3.81 -1.56
N ALA A 103 -8.06 2.69 -0.85
CA ALA A 103 -7.68 2.69 0.56
C ALA A 103 -6.28 3.27 0.78
N SER A 104 -5.32 2.95 -0.10
CA SER A 104 -3.94 3.44 0.00
C SER A 104 -3.80 4.95 -0.25
N LEU A 105 -4.74 5.54 -0.96
CA LEU A 105 -4.79 7.00 -1.19
C LEU A 105 -5.59 7.70 -0.09
N LEU A 106 -6.75 7.15 0.28
CA LEU A 106 -7.69 7.81 1.19
C LEU A 106 -7.26 7.71 2.67
N LEU A 107 -6.74 6.57 3.12
CA LEU A 107 -6.38 6.40 4.52
C LEU A 107 -5.14 7.23 4.91
N PRO A 108 -3.97 7.10 4.29
CA PRO A 108 -2.84 7.95 4.64
C PRO A 108 -3.05 9.42 4.28
N GLY A 109 -3.79 9.71 3.20
CA GLY A 109 -4.07 11.07 2.75
C GLY A 109 -5.14 11.78 3.56
N GLY A 110 -5.93 11.05 4.36
CA GLY A 110 -6.97 11.61 5.24
C GLY A 110 -6.43 12.08 6.60
N PHE A 111 -5.19 11.74 6.91
CA PHE A 111 -4.47 12.18 8.09
C PHE A 111 -3.59 13.39 7.78
#